data_3bfd75da4e09a2ba134a36f2552b69b1
#
_entry.id   3bfd75da4e09a2ba134a36f2552b69b1
#
_cell.length_a   1.000
_cell.length_b   1.000
_cell.length_c   1.000
_cell.angle_alpha   90.00
_cell.angle_beta   90.00
_cell.angle_gamma   90.00
#
_symmetry.space_group_name_H-M   'P 1'
#
loop_
_entity.id
_entity.type
_entity.pdbx_description
1 polymer ?
#
loop_
_entity_poly.entity_id
_entity_poly.type
_entity_poly.pdbx_seq_one_letter_code
_entity_poly.pdbx_strand_id
1 'polypeptide(L)'
;PIAWMSPTGMVAPAIAECTGDSWLRSFGGGLLATCGLDTYGPATTDAGVQFSLHGRVGTVPALVTRSSISGTELVVSGLVRQASVFGENLVLERTWSADLGGTSLRLTDVVRNEGLEDSGHMVLYHVNIGWPLLDESAVLDIPSLEVATKDGAASADPLGWQKIEAPLHG
;
A
#
# COMPACT_ATOMS: atom_id res chain seq x y z
N PRO A 1 16.44 9.05 2.90
CA PRO A 1 15.06 8.67 3.22
C PRO A 1 15.00 7.26 3.77
N ILE A 2 14.13 6.99 4.74
CA ILE A 2 13.96 5.67 5.35
C ILE A 2 13.07 4.73 4.54
N ALA A 3 12.45 5.23 3.49
CA ALA A 3 11.56 4.48 2.60
C ALA A 3 11.95 4.74 1.13
N TRP A 4 11.74 3.74 0.28
CA TRP A 4 11.92 3.92 -1.14
C TRP A 4 10.87 4.87 -1.71
N MET A 5 11.31 5.85 -2.49
CA MET A 5 10.46 6.76 -3.22
C MET A 5 10.97 6.88 -4.65
N SER A 6 10.07 6.73 -5.61
CA SER A 6 10.43 7.01 -7.00
C SER A 6 10.71 8.49 -7.20
N PRO A 7 11.48 8.89 -8.24
CA PRO A 7 11.69 10.29 -8.58
C PRO A 7 10.38 11.07 -8.83
N THR A 8 9.31 10.37 -9.17
CA THR A 8 7.97 10.94 -9.39
C THR A 8 7.10 10.98 -8.13
N GLY A 9 7.55 10.40 -7.03
CA GLY A 9 6.75 10.21 -5.80
C GLY A 9 6.35 11.47 -5.07
N MET A 10 6.94 12.60 -5.41
CA MET A 10 6.56 13.91 -4.87
C MET A 10 5.49 14.63 -5.69
N VAL A 11 5.18 14.11 -6.86
CA VAL A 11 4.13 14.65 -7.74
C VAL A 11 2.92 13.73 -7.59
N ALA A 12 1.81 14.27 -7.09
CA ALA A 12 0.56 13.52 -7.12
C ALA A 12 0.33 13.05 -8.56
N PRO A 13 0.27 11.75 -8.82
CA PRO A 13 0.03 11.29 -10.18
C PRO A 13 -1.29 11.89 -10.63
N ALA A 14 -1.29 12.53 -11.79
CA ALA A 14 -2.55 12.82 -12.47
C ALA A 14 -3.34 11.51 -12.48
N ILE A 15 -4.64 11.57 -12.23
CA ILE A 15 -5.53 10.41 -12.23
C ILE A 15 -5.28 9.66 -13.53
N ALA A 16 -4.36 8.72 -13.49
CA ALA A 16 -4.02 7.92 -14.65
C ALA A 16 -4.88 6.67 -14.56
N GLU A 17 -5.40 6.27 -15.69
CA GLU A 17 -6.08 4.98 -15.83
C GLU A 17 -5.16 3.89 -15.32
N CYS A 18 -5.48 3.33 -14.16
CA CYS A 18 -4.70 2.26 -13.52
C CYS A 18 -5.09 0.92 -14.11
N THR A 19 -4.84 0.72 -15.38
CA THR A 19 -5.07 -0.55 -16.07
C THR A 19 -3.73 -1.17 -16.44
N GLY A 20 -3.50 -2.40 -15.96
CA GLY A 20 -2.32 -3.18 -16.30
C GLY A 20 -0.99 -2.50 -15.90
N ASP A 21 -0.06 -2.39 -16.83
CA ASP A 21 1.28 -1.81 -16.62
C ASP A 21 1.27 -0.33 -16.18
N SER A 22 0.13 0.35 -16.29
CA SER A 22 0.00 1.75 -15.88
C SER A 22 0.13 1.94 -14.37
N TRP A 23 -0.17 0.92 -13.55
CA TRP A 23 0.01 1.00 -12.11
C TRP A 23 1.48 1.32 -11.73
N LEU A 24 2.44 0.66 -12.36
CA LEU A 24 3.87 0.95 -12.13
C LEU A 24 4.25 2.39 -12.47
N ARG A 25 3.61 2.99 -13.46
CA ARG A 25 3.84 4.39 -13.84
C ARG A 25 3.25 5.37 -12.85
N SER A 26 2.18 4.98 -12.15
CA SER A 26 1.53 5.79 -11.10
C SER A 26 2.08 5.51 -9.70
N PHE A 27 2.88 4.46 -9.54
CA PHE A 27 3.45 4.07 -8.26
C PHE A 27 4.55 5.04 -7.84
N GLY A 28 4.22 5.92 -6.90
CA GLY A 28 5.15 6.93 -6.40
C GLY A 28 6.09 6.44 -5.30
N GLY A 29 5.96 5.20 -4.84
CA GLY A 29 6.69 4.69 -3.68
C GLY A 29 6.16 5.27 -2.36
N GLY A 30 7.07 5.60 -1.44
CA GLY A 30 6.74 6.06 -0.09
C GLY A 30 6.71 4.90 0.91
N LEU A 31 6.55 5.21 2.20
CA LEU A 31 6.58 4.20 3.26
C LEU A 31 5.47 3.16 3.08
N LEU A 32 4.29 3.59 2.68
CA LEU A 32 3.13 2.72 2.52
C LEU A 32 2.36 3.07 1.25
N ALA A 33 2.18 2.09 0.38
CA ALA A 33 1.16 2.10 -0.66
C ALA A 33 0.04 1.15 -0.25
N THR A 34 -1.21 1.58 -0.43
CA THR A 34 -2.38 0.73 -0.14
C THR A 34 -2.92 0.17 -1.44
N CYS A 35 -3.06 -1.14 -1.50
CA CYS A 35 -3.67 -1.86 -2.60
C CYS A 35 -5.06 -2.37 -2.16
N GLY A 36 -6.02 -2.32 -3.03
CA GLY A 36 -7.40 -2.70 -2.70
C GLY A 36 -8.39 -1.72 -3.34
N LEU A 37 -9.61 -1.63 -2.86
CA LEU A 37 -10.30 -2.33 -1.74
C LEU A 37 -11.04 -3.58 -2.20
N ASP A 38 -11.29 -3.70 -3.49
CA ASP A 38 -12.01 -4.81 -4.14
C ASP A 38 -11.07 -5.94 -4.58
N THR A 39 -9.81 -5.62 -4.86
CA THR A 39 -8.79 -6.59 -5.28
C THR A 39 -7.39 -6.12 -4.94
N TYR A 40 -6.45 -7.04 -4.86
CA TYR A 40 -5.01 -6.79 -4.88
C TYR A 40 -4.28 -7.92 -5.62
N GLY A 41 -3.00 -7.68 -5.96
CA GLY A 41 -2.21 -8.65 -6.71
C GLY A 41 -2.33 -8.46 -8.22
N PRO A 42 -2.06 -9.47 -9.04
CA PRO A 42 -2.08 -9.36 -10.50
C PRO A 42 -3.45 -8.95 -11.04
N ALA A 43 -3.46 -8.27 -12.19
CA ALA A 43 -4.69 -8.02 -12.92
C ALA A 43 -5.42 -9.33 -13.20
N THR A 44 -6.72 -9.35 -13.01
CA THR A 44 -7.53 -10.56 -13.15
C THR A 44 -8.94 -10.23 -13.65
N THR A 45 -9.67 -11.27 -14.03
CA THR A 45 -11.10 -11.16 -14.37
C THR A 45 -11.87 -12.12 -13.48
N ASP A 46 -12.89 -11.64 -12.79
CA ASP A 46 -13.79 -12.47 -12.00
C ASP A 46 -15.24 -12.10 -12.33
N ALA A 47 -16.09 -13.12 -12.55
CA ALA A 47 -17.51 -12.97 -12.92
C ALA A 47 -17.74 -11.95 -14.07
N GLY A 48 -16.82 -11.85 -15.02
CA GLY A 48 -16.89 -10.91 -16.15
C GLY A 48 -16.45 -9.48 -15.84
N VAL A 49 -16.06 -9.18 -14.60
CA VAL A 49 -15.50 -7.90 -14.18
C VAL A 49 -13.97 -7.96 -14.26
N GLN A 50 -13.38 -6.94 -14.87
CA GLN A 50 -11.92 -6.79 -14.93
C GLN A 50 -11.42 -6.00 -13.72
N PHE A 51 -10.43 -6.56 -13.04
CA PHE A 51 -9.73 -5.93 -11.93
C PHE A 51 -8.30 -5.57 -12.34
N SER A 52 -7.91 -4.35 -12.03
CA SER A 52 -6.56 -3.86 -12.31
C SER A 52 -5.53 -4.43 -11.34
N LEU A 53 -4.26 -4.39 -11.75
CA LEU A 53 -3.12 -4.70 -10.87
C LEU A 53 -3.23 -3.87 -9.58
N HIS A 54 -3.23 -4.55 -8.44
CA HIS A 54 -3.27 -3.96 -7.09
C HIS A 54 -4.52 -3.11 -6.75
N GLY A 55 -5.59 -3.23 -7.55
CA GLY A 55 -6.82 -2.49 -7.30
C GLY A 55 -6.73 -1.00 -7.62
N ARG A 56 -7.71 -0.23 -7.16
CA ARG A 56 -7.87 1.19 -7.55
C ARG A 56 -7.66 2.18 -6.42
N VAL A 57 -7.77 1.76 -5.16
CA VAL A 57 -7.83 2.67 -4.00
C VAL A 57 -6.62 3.60 -3.92
N GLY A 58 -5.44 3.12 -4.30
CA GLY A 58 -4.19 3.89 -4.26
C GLY A 58 -4.15 5.10 -5.20
N THR A 59 -5.07 5.18 -6.15
CA THR A 59 -5.14 6.26 -7.15
C THR A 59 -6.35 7.15 -7.00
N VAL A 60 -7.28 6.79 -6.10
CA VAL A 60 -8.44 7.63 -5.81
C VAL A 60 -8.02 8.77 -4.90
N PRO A 61 -8.31 10.03 -5.26
CA PRO A 61 -8.00 11.17 -4.39
C PRO A 61 -8.68 11.07 -3.03
N ALA A 62 -7.92 11.34 -1.97
CA ALA A 62 -8.44 11.37 -0.62
C ALA A 62 -9.03 12.74 -0.27
N LEU A 63 -10.17 12.75 0.39
CA LEU A 63 -10.71 13.93 1.06
C LEU A 63 -10.12 14.00 2.48
N VAL A 64 -9.26 14.97 2.74
CA VAL A 64 -8.74 15.20 4.09
C VAL A 64 -9.86 15.77 4.95
N THR A 65 -10.20 15.06 6.04
CA THR A 65 -11.29 15.42 6.96
C THR A 65 -10.78 16.04 8.26
N ARG A 66 -9.54 15.74 8.63
CA ARG A 66 -8.89 16.27 9.83
C ARG A 66 -7.38 16.43 9.59
N SER A 67 -6.85 17.56 10.05
CA SER A 67 -5.42 17.78 10.20
C SER A 67 -5.24 18.62 11.45
N SER A 68 -4.63 18.06 12.49
CA SER A 68 -4.53 18.73 13.78
C SER A 68 -3.28 18.35 14.54
N ILE A 69 -2.84 19.28 15.40
CA ILE A 69 -1.84 19.07 16.43
C ILE A 69 -2.50 19.39 17.76
N SER A 70 -2.40 18.48 18.72
CA SER A 70 -2.89 18.70 20.08
C SER A 70 -1.83 18.23 21.07
N GLY A 71 -1.22 19.19 21.79
CA GLY A 71 -0.02 18.89 22.56
C GLY A 71 1.10 18.42 21.65
N THR A 72 1.56 17.20 21.85
CA THR A 72 2.56 16.54 20.99
C THR A 72 1.95 15.63 19.93
N GLU A 73 0.66 15.33 20.00
CA GLU A 73 0.00 14.43 19.07
C GLU A 73 -0.31 15.11 17.74
N LEU A 74 0.16 14.51 16.66
CA LEU A 74 -0.17 14.82 15.28
C LEU A 74 -1.25 13.85 14.80
N VAL A 75 -2.32 14.37 14.20
CA VAL A 75 -3.38 13.53 13.60
C VAL A 75 -3.76 14.05 12.22
N VAL A 76 -3.77 13.14 11.24
CA VAL A 76 -4.33 13.41 9.91
C VAL A 76 -5.34 12.31 9.59
N SER A 77 -6.55 12.70 9.24
CA SER A 77 -7.59 11.76 8.80
C SER A 77 -8.13 12.13 7.43
N GLY A 78 -8.57 11.14 6.70
CA GLY A 78 -9.16 11.33 5.39
C GLY A 78 -10.07 10.18 4.97
N LEU A 79 -10.84 10.43 3.94
CA LEU A 79 -11.74 9.48 3.31
C LEU A 79 -11.32 9.24 1.88
N VAL A 80 -11.35 7.98 1.47
CA VAL A 80 -11.27 7.57 0.07
C VAL A 80 -12.52 6.78 -0.25
N ARG A 81 -13.20 7.12 -1.35
CA ARG A 81 -14.38 6.39 -1.83
C ARG A 81 -14.06 5.70 -3.13
N GLN A 82 -14.10 4.38 -3.12
CA GLN A 82 -14.04 3.55 -4.31
C GLN A 82 -15.44 3.07 -4.63
N ALA A 83 -15.99 3.55 -5.74
CA ALA A 83 -17.34 3.23 -6.13
C ALA A 83 -17.48 3.08 -7.65
N SER A 84 -18.46 2.30 -8.07
CA SER A 84 -18.95 2.23 -9.44
C SER A 84 -20.45 2.39 -9.49
N VAL A 85 -21.00 2.84 -10.63
CA VAL A 85 -22.42 3.22 -10.73
C VAL A 85 -23.37 2.05 -10.42
N PHE A 86 -23.00 0.85 -10.86
CA PHE A 86 -23.80 -0.38 -10.65
C PHE A 86 -22.97 -1.46 -9.95
N GLY A 87 -22.08 -1.08 -9.06
CA GLY A 87 -21.19 -2.02 -8.38
C GLY A 87 -20.90 -1.60 -6.94
N GLU A 88 -19.69 -1.82 -6.52
CA GLU A 88 -19.24 -1.55 -5.17
C GLU A 88 -19.34 -0.07 -4.80
N ASN A 89 -19.50 0.19 -3.51
CA ASN A 89 -19.38 1.51 -2.90
C ASN A 89 -18.67 1.38 -1.56
N LEU A 90 -17.37 1.30 -1.62
CA LEU A 90 -16.48 1.11 -0.47
C LEU A 90 -15.89 2.44 -0.03
N VAL A 91 -15.95 2.71 1.26
CA VAL A 91 -15.37 3.91 1.87
C VAL A 91 -14.28 3.48 2.83
N LEU A 92 -13.05 3.92 2.55
CA LEU A 92 -11.92 3.81 3.46
C LEU A 92 -11.81 5.11 4.26
N GLU A 93 -11.97 5.02 5.57
CA GLU A 93 -11.62 6.06 6.52
C GLU A 93 -10.27 5.74 7.14
N ARG A 94 -9.29 6.60 6.88
CA ARG A 94 -7.90 6.43 7.35
C ARG A 94 -7.52 7.52 8.31
N THR A 95 -6.87 7.12 9.40
CA THR A 95 -6.25 8.04 10.34
C THR A 95 -4.79 7.67 10.56
N TRP A 96 -3.94 8.66 10.38
CA TRP A 96 -2.54 8.63 10.78
C TRP A 96 -2.37 9.41 12.07
N SER A 97 -1.63 8.86 13.03
CA SER A 97 -1.22 9.59 14.23
C SER A 97 0.23 9.31 14.60
N ALA A 98 0.88 10.32 15.15
CA ALA A 98 2.26 10.26 15.62
C ALA A 98 2.48 11.29 16.73
N ASP A 99 3.46 11.08 17.59
CA ASP A 99 3.93 12.08 18.52
C ASP A 99 5.09 12.88 17.94
N LEU A 100 5.09 14.20 18.16
CA LEU A 100 6.21 15.07 17.83
C LEU A 100 7.49 14.59 18.54
N GLY A 101 8.54 14.35 17.77
CA GLY A 101 9.78 13.78 18.29
C GLY A 101 9.71 12.29 18.62
N GLY A 102 8.56 11.66 18.40
CA GLY A 102 8.38 10.21 18.54
C GLY A 102 9.01 9.43 17.38
N THR A 103 9.13 8.11 17.58
CA THR A 103 9.68 7.17 16.60
C THR A 103 8.63 6.22 16.04
N SER A 104 7.37 6.42 16.40
CA SER A 104 6.25 5.56 16.02
C SER A 104 5.23 6.31 15.16
N LEU A 105 4.73 5.63 14.17
CA LEU A 105 3.62 6.09 13.33
C LEU A 105 2.50 5.05 13.43
N ARG A 106 1.31 5.50 13.78
CA ARG A 106 0.12 4.65 13.85
C ARG A 106 -0.78 4.92 12.65
N LEU A 107 -1.21 3.85 12.02
CA LEU A 107 -2.26 3.84 11.01
C LEU A 107 -3.49 3.12 11.56
N THR A 108 -4.64 3.73 11.38
CA THR A 108 -5.94 3.10 11.66
C THR A 108 -6.81 3.25 10.43
N ASP A 109 -7.32 2.14 9.93
CA ASP A 109 -8.23 2.08 8.79
C ASP A 109 -9.56 1.46 9.21
N VAL A 110 -10.63 2.06 8.72
CA VAL A 110 -11.98 1.51 8.78
C VAL A 110 -12.54 1.49 7.37
N VAL A 111 -12.93 0.31 6.90
CA VAL A 111 -13.59 0.16 5.60
C VAL A 111 -15.07 -0.11 5.82
N ARG A 112 -15.92 0.63 5.13
CA ARG A 112 -17.37 0.44 5.14
C ARG A 112 -17.85 0.16 3.73
N ASN A 113 -18.77 -0.80 3.59
CA ASN A 113 -19.57 -0.95 2.40
C ASN A 113 -20.83 -0.07 2.56
N GLU A 114 -20.92 0.96 1.73
CA GLU A 114 -22.07 1.85 1.64
C GLU A 114 -22.90 1.55 0.38
N GLY A 115 -22.62 0.45 -0.30
CA GLY A 115 -23.42 -0.08 -1.40
C GLY A 115 -24.68 -0.78 -0.94
N LEU A 116 -25.51 -1.16 -1.89
CA LEU A 116 -26.77 -1.87 -1.64
C LEU A 116 -26.59 -3.39 -1.58
N GLU A 117 -25.47 -3.88 -2.13
CA GLU A 117 -25.16 -5.29 -2.22
C GLU A 117 -23.86 -5.60 -1.46
N ASP A 118 -23.66 -6.85 -1.14
CA ASP A 118 -22.39 -7.33 -0.59
C ASP A 118 -21.27 -7.09 -1.60
N SER A 119 -20.10 -6.70 -1.10
CA SER A 119 -18.91 -6.47 -1.92
C SER A 119 -17.73 -7.25 -1.36
N GLY A 120 -16.93 -7.80 -2.25
CA GLY A 120 -15.62 -8.33 -1.88
C GLY A 120 -14.78 -7.24 -1.21
N HIS A 121 -14.00 -7.63 -0.20
CA HIS A 121 -13.07 -6.73 0.47
C HIS A 121 -11.70 -7.37 0.58
N MET A 122 -10.72 -6.72 -0.02
CA MET A 122 -9.30 -7.12 0.05
C MET A 122 -8.44 -5.89 0.26
N VAL A 123 -7.45 -5.98 1.13
CA VAL A 123 -6.48 -4.91 1.34
C VAL A 123 -5.09 -5.48 1.52
N LEU A 124 -4.12 -4.82 0.91
CA LEU A 124 -2.70 -5.08 1.12
C LEU A 124 -2.00 -3.78 1.48
N TYR A 125 -1.31 -3.78 2.60
CA TYR A 125 -0.40 -2.71 3.01
C TYR A 125 0.98 -2.99 2.43
N HIS A 126 1.28 -2.34 1.31
CA HIS A 126 2.57 -2.47 0.64
C HIS A 126 3.58 -1.52 1.29
N VAL A 127 4.30 -2.03 2.28
CA VAL A 127 5.32 -1.26 3.01
C VAL A 127 6.62 -1.29 2.21
N ASN A 128 7.17 -0.11 1.93
CA ASN A 128 8.38 0.06 1.15
C ASN A 128 9.49 0.62 2.04
N ILE A 129 10.32 -0.25 2.54
CA ILE A 129 11.48 0.14 3.33
C ILE A 129 12.68 0.28 2.40
N GLY A 130 13.47 1.33 2.58
CA GLY A 130 14.61 1.64 1.71
C GLY A 130 15.86 2.01 2.49
N TRP A 131 16.91 2.27 1.73
CA TRP A 131 18.19 2.72 2.29
C TRP A 131 18.03 4.08 3.03
N PRO A 132 18.68 4.32 4.20
CA PRO A 132 19.68 3.48 4.84
C PRO A 132 19.15 2.46 5.85
N LEU A 133 17.82 2.31 6.00
CA LEU A 133 17.26 1.31 6.91
C LEU A 133 17.45 -0.12 6.38
N LEU A 134 17.32 -0.31 5.08
CA LEU A 134 17.68 -1.54 4.40
C LEU A 134 19.08 -1.40 3.82
N ASP A 135 20.04 -2.09 4.41
CA ASP A 135 21.38 -2.32 3.90
C ASP A 135 21.79 -3.78 4.16
N GLU A 136 23.00 -4.14 3.83
CA GLU A 136 23.51 -5.51 3.99
C GLU A 136 23.60 -6.00 5.44
N SER A 137 23.49 -5.10 6.42
CA SER A 137 23.43 -5.45 7.84
C SER A 137 21.99 -5.70 8.34
N ALA A 138 20.99 -5.34 7.53
CA ALA A 138 19.59 -5.51 7.89
C ALA A 138 19.19 -6.98 7.84
N VAL A 139 18.37 -7.38 8.80
CA VAL A 139 17.80 -8.72 8.87
C VAL A 139 16.30 -8.62 8.98
N LEU A 140 15.59 -9.37 8.15
CA LEU A 140 14.15 -9.50 8.22
C LEU A 140 13.80 -10.61 9.22
N ASP A 141 13.21 -10.23 10.34
CA ASP A 141 12.74 -11.17 11.38
C ASP A 141 11.21 -11.18 11.38
N ILE A 142 10.64 -12.29 10.94
CA ILE A 142 9.19 -12.49 10.89
C ILE A 142 8.84 -13.74 11.68
N PRO A 143 8.02 -13.65 12.73
CA PRO A 143 7.60 -14.81 13.52
C PRO A 143 6.61 -15.66 12.69
N SER A 144 7.12 -16.51 11.84
CA SER A 144 6.36 -17.40 10.96
C SER A 144 6.52 -18.85 11.39
N LEU A 145 5.43 -19.63 11.31
CA LEU A 145 5.47 -21.08 11.53
C LEU A 145 5.92 -21.82 10.28
N GLU A 146 5.66 -21.25 9.12
CA GLU A 146 6.00 -21.82 7.82
C GLU A 146 6.37 -20.72 6.84
N VAL A 147 7.37 -20.98 6.03
CA VAL A 147 7.79 -20.11 4.92
C VAL A 147 7.77 -20.91 3.64
N ALA A 148 7.03 -20.44 2.65
CA ALA A 148 7.00 -21.02 1.32
C ALA A 148 7.45 -20.01 0.28
N THR A 149 8.18 -20.47 -0.72
CA THR A 149 8.61 -19.66 -1.85
C THR A 149 7.50 -19.58 -2.91
N LYS A 150 7.33 -18.40 -3.49
CA LYS A 150 6.30 -18.17 -4.52
C LYS A 150 6.69 -18.75 -5.87
N ASP A 151 7.97 -18.73 -6.19
CA ASP A 151 8.50 -19.13 -7.49
C ASP A 151 9.83 -19.89 -7.36
N GLY A 152 10.30 -20.48 -8.48
CA GLY A 152 11.47 -21.34 -8.50
C GLY A 152 12.80 -20.60 -8.22
N ALA A 153 12.88 -19.30 -8.46
CA ALA A 153 14.10 -18.52 -8.20
C ALA A 153 14.37 -18.39 -6.69
N ALA A 154 13.31 -18.18 -5.91
CA ALA A 154 13.39 -18.10 -4.45
C ALA A 154 13.62 -19.47 -3.79
N SER A 155 13.40 -20.58 -4.48
CA SER A 155 13.57 -21.92 -3.91
C SER A 155 15.03 -22.37 -3.78
N ALA A 156 15.96 -21.68 -4.44
CA ALA A 156 17.39 -22.01 -4.39
C ALA A 156 18.03 -21.72 -3.00
N ASP A 157 17.51 -20.73 -2.29
CA ASP A 157 17.89 -20.43 -0.90
C ASP A 157 16.63 -20.10 -0.07
N PRO A 158 15.98 -21.10 0.54
CA PRO A 158 14.77 -20.91 1.33
C PRO A 158 14.92 -19.97 2.53
N LEU A 159 16.14 -19.72 3.00
CA LEU A 159 16.42 -18.80 4.10
C LEU A 159 17.03 -17.46 3.64
N GLY A 160 17.33 -17.35 2.35
CA GLY A 160 17.93 -16.14 1.77
C GLY A 160 17.04 -14.90 1.86
N TRP A 161 15.73 -15.09 1.99
CA TRP A 161 14.76 -13.99 2.13
C TRP A 161 14.97 -13.13 3.39
N GLN A 162 15.67 -13.65 4.39
CA GLN A 162 15.99 -12.91 5.63
C GLN A 162 17.16 -11.94 5.47
N LYS A 163 17.94 -12.09 4.39
CA LYS A 163 19.14 -11.30 4.17
C LYS A 163 18.89 -10.25 3.09
N ILE A 164 19.41 -9.07 3.33
CA ILE A 164 19.37 -7.99 2.37
C ILE A 164 20.74 -7.92 1.69
N GLU A 165 20.74 -7.94 0.37
CA GLU A 165 21.98 -7.76 -0.42
C GLU A 165 22.39 -6.29 -0.46
N ALA A 166 23.68 -6.05 -0.66
CA ALA A 166 24.20 -4.71 -0.89
C ALA A 166 23.50 -4.07 -2.12
N PRO A 167 23.26 -2.74 -2.11
CA PRO A 167 22.67 -2.07 -3.25
C PRO A 167 23.48 -2.30 -4.52
N LEU A 168 22.81 -2.70 -5.59
CA LEU A 168 23.43 -2.80 -6.90
C LEU A 168 23.58 -1.40 -7.50
N HIS A 169 24.73 -1.10 -8.06
CA HIS A 169 24.91 0.09 -8.88
C HIS A 169 24.18 -0.12 -10.21
N GLY A 170 23.16 0.72 -10.45
CA GLY A 170 22.45 0.78 -11.74
C GLY A 170 23.13 1.72 -12.73
#